data_efe025398d8303e104ea0f9dd4a4199c
#
_entry.id   efe025398d8303e104ea0f9dd4a4199c
#
_cell.length_a   1.000
_cell.length_b   1.000
_cell.length_c   1.000
_cell.angle_alpha   90.00
_cell.angle_beta   90.00
_cell.angle_gamma   90.00
#
_symmetry.space_group_name_H-M   'P 1'
#
loop_
_entity.id
_entity.type
_entity.pdbx_description
1 polymer ?
#
loop_
_entity_poly.entity_id
_entity_poly.type
_entity_poly.pdbx_seq_one_letter_code
_entity_poly.pdbx_strand_id
1 'polypeptide(L)'
;MHEGTYAQPQGGYAGAMTTSLSYGECSATLLRPLGPARTEGPSRVVAVSGGIGSGKSTVTATFASLGAVVADADAIAREIMEPGHSTLTEVAARFGADLIRPDGTLDRAGLARRVFAGENADERVAALNAITHPAIERRAWQILSAAPAGSLAVYD
;
A
#
# COMPACT_ATOMS: atom_id res chain seq x y z
N MET A 1 7.12 29.16 18.26
CA MET A 1 8.33 28.33 18.19
C MET A 1 8.10 27.20 19.16
N HIS A 2 7.73 26.01 18.67
CA HIS A 2 7.63 24.80 19.50
C HIS A 2 8.82 23.94 19.15
N GLU A 3 9.75 23.83 20.08
CA GLU A 3 10.89 22.89 20.00
C GLU A 3 10.36 21.48 20.15
N GLY A 4 10.45 20.69 19.08
CA GLY A 4 10.16 19.27 19.13
C GLY A 4 11.30 18.54 19.84
N THR A 5 11.00 17.92 20.96
CA THR A 5 11.95 17.12 21.72
C THR A 5 12.21 15.80 20.99
N TYR A 6 13.42 15.65 20.47
CA TYR A 6 13.89 14.37 19.91
C TYR A 6 14.18 13.41 21.07
N ALA A 7 13.40 12.34 21.20
CA ALA A 7 13.73 11.28 22.13
C ALA A 7 14.94 10.48 21.63
N GLN A 8 15.96 10.35 22.47
CA GLN A 8 17.14 9.50 22.24
C GLN A 8 16.75 8.01 22.24
N PRO A 9 17.32 7.18 21.37
CA PRO A 9 17.01 5.76 21.33
C PRO A 9 17.42 5.05 22.61
N GLN A 10 16.47 4.39 23.26
CA GLN A 10 16.74 3.48 24.37
C GLN A 10 17.16 2.13 23.80
N GLY A 11 18.40 1.72 24.07
CA GLY A 11 18.98 0.50 23.57
C GLY A 11 18.43 -0.76 24.22
N GLY A 12 18.29 -1.82 23.43
CA GLY A 12 18.06 -3.15 23.95
C GLY A 12 17.55 -4.15 22.91
N TYR A 13 18.33 -4.38 21.86
CA TYR A 13 18.44 -5.68 21.17
C TYR A 13 19.56 -5.52 20.13
N ALA A 14 20.55 -6.39 20.15
CA ALA A 14 21.69 -6.35 19.23
C ALA A 14 21.19 -6.44 17.77
N GLY A 15 21.30 -5.35 17.00
CA GLY A 15 21.13 -5.32 15.56
C GLY A 15 19.92 -4.57 14.99
N ALA A 16 18.94 -4.12 15.77
CA ALA A 16 17.79 -3.39 15.24
C ALA A 16 17.64 -2.02 15.94
N MET A 17 18.05 -0.95 15.28
CA MET A 17 17.69 0.40 15.72
C MET A 17 16.23 0.64 15.36
N THR A 18 15.35 0.58 16.35
CA THR A 18 13.96 1.02 16.22
C THR A 18 13.93 2.53 16.46
N THR A 19 13.65 3.31 15.45
CA THR A 19 13.50 4.75 15.58
C THR A 19 12.00 5.08 15.59
N SER A 20 11.51 5.63 16.69
CA SER A 20 10.16 6.16 16.81
C SER A 20 10.20 7.68 16.76
N LEU A 21 9.33 8.27 15.96
CA LEU A 21 9.09 9.70 15.88
C LEU A 21 7.69 9.97 16.40
N SER A 22 7.53 10.90 17.33
CA SER A 22 6.23 11.30 17.85
C SER A 22 6.00 12.79 17.64
N TYR A 23 4.81 13.15 17.17
CA TYR A 23 4.37 14.52 17.02
C TYR A 23 2.92 14.63 17.50
N GLY A 24 2.70 15.30 18.63
CA GLY A 24 1.41 15.32 19.30
C GLY A 24 0.97 13.91 19.69
N GLU A 25 -0.25 13.51 19.32
CA GLU A 25 -0.79 12.16 19.56
C GLU A 25 -0.40 11.15 18.46
N CYS A 26 0.31 11.59 17.42
CA CYS A 26 0.76 10.73 16.33
C CYS A 26 2.15 10.17 16.61
N SER A 27 2.34 8.88 16.37
CA SER A 27 3.65 8.23 16.43
C SER A 27 3.90 7.40 15.17
N ALA A 28 5.13 7.42 14.69
CA ALA A 28 5.60 6.55 13.63
C ALA A 28 6.80 5.75 14.13
N THR A 29 6.78 4.45 13.92
CA THR A 29 7.86 3.56 14.33
C THR A 29 8.48 2.91 13.12
N LEU A 30 9.80 3.04 12.98
CA LEU A 30 10.56 2.32 11.96
C LEU A 30 10.74 0.86 12.42
N LEU A 31 10.11 -0.07 11.72
CA LEU A 31 10.11 -1.49 12.09
C LEU A 31 11.32 -2.27 11.59
N ARG A 32 12.11 -1.70 10.67
CA ARG A 32 13.35 -2.32 10.15
C ARG A 32 14.44 -1.27 10.00
N PRO A 33 15.71 -1.62 10.26
CA PRO A 33 16.81 -0.76 9.90
C PRO A 33 16.80 -0.56 8.38
N LEU A 34 16.99 0.69 7.96
CA LEU A 34 17.17 1.01 6.56
C LEU A 34 18.51 0.42 6.14
N GLY A 35 18.51 -0.48 5.17
CA GLY A 35 19.72 -1.01 4.56
C GLY A 35 20.57 0.11 3.93
N PRO A 36 21.77 -0.21 3.42
CA PRO A 36 22.61 0.77 2.73
C PRO A 36 21.84 1.40 1.58
N ALA A 37 22.12 2.68 1.32
CA ALA A 37 21.50 3.41 0.20
C ALA A 37 21.71 2.62 -1.10
N ARG A 38 20.63 2.42 -1.85
CA ARG A 38 20.69 1.75 -3.16
C ARG A 38 21.33 2.71 -4.15
N THR A 39 22.15 2.19 -5.04
CA THR A 39 22.76 2.98 -6.13
C THR A 39 21.77 3.27 -7.26
N GLU A 40 20.69 2.48 -7.32
CA GLU A 40 19.59 2.62 -8.28
C GLU A 40 18.26 2.65 -7.56
N GLY A 41 17.32 3.45 -8.07
CA GLY A 41 16.01 3.66 -7.46
C GLY A 41 16.01 4.60 -6.24
N PRO A 42 14.94 4.63 -5.44
CA PRO A 42 14.83 5.53 -4.31
C PRO A 42 15.87 5.21 -3.23
N SER A 43 16.39 6.24 -2.57
CA SER A 43 17.31 6.07 -1.45
C SER A 43 16.66 5.34 -0.27
N ARG A 44 15.36 5.52 -0.10
CA ARG A 44 14.56 4.91 0.98
C ARG A 44 13.15 4.62 0.51
N VAL A 45 12.61 3.51 1.01
CA VAL A 45 11.19 3.17 0.91
C VAL A 45 10.60 3.16 2.32
N VAL A 46 9.53 3.90 2.51
CA VAL A 46 8.80 4.01 3.79
C VAL A 46 7.38 3.49 3.57
N ALA A 47 6.90 2.62 4.45
CA ALA A 47 5.50 2.24 4.50
C ALA A 47 4.75 3.12 5.50
N VAL A 48 3.60 3.65 5.10
CA VAL A 48 2.67 4.38 5.96
C VAL A 48 1.51 3.44 6.29
N SER A 49 1.23 3.24 7.56
CA SER A 49 0.12 2.42 8.02
C SER A 49 -0.65 3.14 9.12
N GLY A 50 -1.92 2.83 9.24
CA GLY A 50 -2.77 3.41 10.30
C GLY A 50 -4.23 3.04 10.11
N GLY A 51 -5.00 3.12 11.18
CA GLY A 51 -6.44 2.85 11.17
C GLY A 51 -7.27 3.89 10.39
N ILE A 52 -8.55 3.62 10.27
CA ILE A 52 -9.52 4.55 9.67
C ILE A 52 -9.49 5.88 10.45
N GLY A 53 -9.39 7.00 9.76
CA GLY A 53 -9.37 8.33 10.38
C GLY A 53 -8.04 8.75 11.02
N SER A 54 -6.97 7.94 10.92
CA SER A 54 -5.65 8.24 11.50
C SER A 54 -4.87 9.34 10.79
N GLY A 55 -5.38 9.88 9.69
CA GLY A 55 -4.71 10.93 8.92
C GLY A 55 -3.65 10.41 7.91
N LYS A 56 -3.63 9.12 7.58
CA LYS A 56 -2.71 8.54 6.59
C LYS A 56 -2.65 9.37 5.31
N SER A 57 -3.80 9.64 4.71
CA SER A 57 -3.89 10.40 3.44
C SER A 57 -3.26 11.79 3.53
N THR A 58 -3.35 12.47 4.69
CA THR A 58 -2.71 13.76 4.92
C THR A 58 -1.20 13.60 4.95
N VAL A 59 -0.69 12.59 5.65
CA VAL A 59 0.75 12.28 5.72
C VAL A 59 1.29 11.94 4.34
N THR A 60 0.60 11.07 3.61
CA THR A 60 0.99 10.63 2.27
C THR A 60 0.98 11.80 1.27
N ALA A 61 -0.05 12.67 1.32
CA ALA A 61 -0.10 13.89 0.51
C ALA A 61 1.05 14.85 0.84
N THR A 62 1.42 14.96 2.12
CA THR A 62 2.58 15.78 2.53
C THR A 62 3.87 15.21 1.95
N PHE A 63 4.10 13.91 2.01
CA PHE A 63 5.27 13.29 1.37
C PHE A 63 5.30 13.54 -0.14
N ALA A 64 4.15 13.40 -0.82
CA ALA A 64 4.05 13.69 -2.25
C ALA A 64 4.39 15.15 -2.57
N SER A 65 3.90 16.10 -1.77
CA SER A 65 4.20 17.55 -1.95
C SER A 65 5.68 17.88 -1.75
N LEU A 66 6.40 17.05 -0.98
CA LEU A 66 7.85 17.16 -0.77
C LEU A 66 8.67 16.38 -1.83
N GLY A 67 8.02 15.85 -2.86
CA GLY A 67 8.68 15.18 -3.98
C GLY A 67 8.89 13.67 -3.78
N ALA A 68 8.25 13.05 -2.79
CA ALA A 68 8.25 11.60 -2.67
C ALA A 68 7.39 10.94 -3.76
N VAL A 69 7.85 9.80 -4.25
CA VAL A 69 7.03 8.93 -5.11
C VAL A 69 6.14 8.07 -4.24
N VAL A 70 4.83 8.14 -4.46
CA VAL A 70 3.84 7.42 -3.64
C VAL A 70 3.24 6.27 -4.45
N ALA A 71 3.25 5.07 -3.88
CA ALA A 71 2.48 3.91 -4.33
C ALA A 71 1.32 3.70 -3.34
N ASP A 72 0.13 4.13 -3.76
CA ASP A 72 -1.12 3.99 -3.00
C ASP A 72 -1.77 2.65 -3.34
N ALA A 73 -1.85 1.74 -2.36
CA ALA A 73 -2.41 0.41 -2.56
C ALA A 73 -3.89 0.43 -2.95
N ASP A 74 -4.68 1.37 -2.43
CA ASP A 74 -6.09 1.50 -2.77
C ASP A 74 -6.28 2.00 -4.22
N ALA A 75 -5.44 2.93 -4.67
CA ALA A 75 -5.43 3.40 -6.06
C ALA A 75 -5.00 2.26 -7.00
N ILE A 76 -3.95 1.53 -6.66
CA ILE A 76 -3.47 0.38 -7.41
C ILE A 76 -4.54 -0.72 -7.48
N ALA A 77 -5.23 -1.02 -6.36
CA ALA A 77 -6.32 -2.00 -6.33
C ALA A 77 -7.50 -1.62 -7.27
N ARG A 78 -7.70 -0.33 -7.50
CA ARG A 78 -8.67 0.15 -8.51
C ARG A 78 -8.12 -0.01 -9.92
N GLU A 79 -6.86 0.39 -10.14
CA GLU A 79 -6.17 0.31 -11.45
C GLU A 79 -6.14 -1.12 -11.99
N ILE A 80 -5.76 -2.11 -11.18
CA ILE A 80 -5.68 -3.51 -11.63
C ILE A 80 -7.04 -4.15 -11.95
N MET A 81 -8.13 -3.49 -11.62
CA MET A 81 -9.51 -3.88 -11.92
C MET A 81 -10.12 -3.08 -13.09
N GLU A 82 -9.33 -2.26 -13.78
CA GLU A 82 -9.80 -1.54 -14.96
C GLU A 82 -9.86 -2.45 -16.21
N PRO A 83 -10.70 -2.11 -17.19
CA PRO A 83 -10.81 -2.86 -18.44
C PRO A 83 -9.46 -3.06 -19.13
N GLY A 84 -9.21 -4.31 -19.57
CA GLY A 84 -7.95 -4.68 -20.21
C GLY A 84 -6.85 -5.16 -19.27
N HIS A 85 -7.02 -5.06 -17.97
CA HIS A 85 -6.05 -5.58 -17.02
C HIS A 85 -6.24 -7.11 -16.82
N SER A 86 -5.13 -7.88 -16.79
CA SER A 86 -5.18 -9.34 -16.63
C SER A 86 -5.85 -9.77 -15.32
N THR A 87 -5.64 -9.02 -14.24
CA THR A 87 -6.25 -9.28 -12.92
C THR A 87 -7.78 -9.25 -12.99
N LEU A 88 -8.37 -8.31 -13.75
CA LEU A 88 -9.81 -8.27 -13.95
C LEU A 88 -10.30 -9.56 -14.64
N THR A 89 -9.56 -10.04 -15.65
CA THR A 89 -9.90 -11.28 -16.36
C THR A 89 -9.82 -12.50 -15.41
N GLU A 90 -8.80 -12.56 -14.56
CA GLU A 90 -8.64 -13.64 -13.57
C GLU A 90 -9.77 -13.62 -12.52
N VAL A 91 -10.15 -12.44 -12.05
CA VAL A 91 -11.28 -12.27 -11.12
C VAL A 91 -12.60 -12.69 -11.78
N ALA A 92 -12.84 -12.29 -13.02
CA ALA A 92 -14.01 -12.70 -13.77
C ALA A 92 -14.06 -14.23 -14.01
N ALA A 93 -12.93 -14.84 -14.34
CA ALA A 93 -12.82 -16.29 -14.49
C ALA A 93 -13.12 -17.04 -13.17
N ARG A 94 -12.70 -16.50 -12.03
CA ARG A 94 -12.87 -17.12 -10.71
C ARG A 94 -14.27 -16.91 -10.12
N PHE A 95 -14.84 -15.71 -10.29
CA PHE A 95 -16.07 -15.29 -9.61
C PHE A 95 -17.27 -15.14 -10.55
N GLY A 96 -17.08 -15.16 -11.85
CA GLY A 96 -18.13 -15.16 -12.88
C GLY A 96 -17.93 -14.07 -13.93
N ALA A 97 -18.02 -14.48 -15.19
CA ALA A 97 -17.85 -13.58 -16.34
C ALA A 97 -18.92 -12.50 -16.44
N ASP A 98 -20.10 -12.74 -15.87
CA ASP A 98 -21.21 -11.79 -15.79
C ASP A 98 -20.94 -10.58 -14.86
N LEU A 99 -19.83 -10.61 -14.12
CA LEU A 99 -19.33 -9.45 -13.39
C LEU A 99 -18.70 -8.39 -14.30
N ILE A 100 -18.41 -8.74 -15.55
CA ILE A 100 -17.92 -7.76 -16.53
C ILE A 100 -19.13 -7.17 -17.26
N ARG A 101 -19.31 -5.86 -17.13
CA ARG A 101 -20.38 -5.14 -17.81
C ARG A 101 -20.12 -5.05 -19.32
N PRO A 102 -21.14 -4.71 -20.12
CA PRO A 102 -20.97 -4.55 -21.57
C PRO A 102 -19.91 -3.52 -21.99
N ASP A 103 -19.62 -2.53 -21.14
CA ASP A 103 -18.58 -1.54 -21.33
C ASP A 103 -17.18 -2.01 -20.89
N GLY A 104 -17.06 -3.27 -20.47
CA GLY A 104 -15.81 -3.88 -20.01
C GLY A 104 -15.49 -3.61 -18.54
N THR A 105 -16.25 -2.79 -17.83
CA THR A 105 -16.00 -2.46 -16.43
C THR A 105 -16.48 -3.56 -15.48
N LEU A 106 -15.88 -3.62 -14.29
CA LEU A 106 -16.27 -4.56 -13.23
C LEU A 106 -17.56 -4.10 -12.53
N ASP A 107 -18.52 -5.00 -12.36
CA ASP A 107 -19.60 -4.82 -11.38
C ASP A 107 -19.06 -5.04 -9.96
N ARG A 108 -18.49 -3.98 -9.38
CA ARG A 108 -17.90 -4.01 -8.01
C ARG A 108 -18.92 -4.43 -6.96
N ALA A 109 -20.18 -3.99 -7.08
CA ALA A 109 -21.23 -4.38 -6.15
C ALA A 109 -21.60 -5.86 -6.29
N GLY A 110 -21.66 -6.38 -7.52
CA GLY A 110 -21.85 -7.79 -7.81
C GLY A 110 -20.72 -8.66 -7.22
N LEU A 111 -19.48 -8.26 -7.43
CA LEU A 111 -18.33 -8.94 -6.86
C LEU A 111 -18.39 -8.93 -5.32
N ALA A 112 -18.65 -7.78 -4.71
CA ALA A 112 -18.77 -7.67 -3.26
C ALA A 112 -19.83 -8.61 -2.69
N ARG A 113 -21.03 -8.68 -3.32
CA ARG A 113 -22.07 -9.63 -2.92
C ARG A 113 -21.59 -11.07 -3.00
N ARG A 114 -20.87 -11.45 -4.07
CA ARG A 114 -20.35 -12.81 -4.24
C ARG A 114 -19.29 -13.17 -3.23
N VAL A 115 -18.41 -12.24 -2.93
CA VAL A 115 -17.26 -12.49 -2.04
C VAL A 115 -17.68 -12.49 -0.58
N PHE A 116 -18.49 -11.51 -0.15
CA PHE A 116 -18.73 -11.27 1.27
C PHE A 116 -20.07 -11.84 1.79
N ALA A 117 -20.98 -12.34 0.94
CA ALA A 117 -22.28 -12.82 1.39
C ALA A 117 -22.29 -14.33 1.68
N GLY A 118 -22.99 -14.74 2.75
CA GLY A 118 -23.31 -16.13 3.07
C GLY A 118 -22.13 -16.95 3.63
N GLU A 119 -22.35 -18.26 3.73
CA GLU A 119 -21.36 -19.22 4.19
C GLU A 119 -20.14 -19.25 3.27
N ASN A 120 -18.95 -19.60 3.80
CA ASN A 120 -17.66 -19.64 3.09
C ASN A 120 -17.20 -18.27 2.53
N ALA A 121 -17.62 -17.14 3.12
CA ALA A 121 -17.14 -15.81 2.74
C ALA A 121 -15.60 -15.71 2.89
N ASP A 122 -15.05 -16.27 3.97
CA ASP A 122 -13.60 -16.25 4.22
C ASP A 122 -12.79 -16.93 3.13
N GLU A 123 -13.28 -18.07 2.60
CA GLU A 123 -12.62 -18.78 1.48
C GLU A 123 -12.65 -17.95 0.20
N ARG A 124 -13.77 -17.25 -0.06
CA ARG A 124 -13.90 -16.39 -1.24
C ARG A 124 -13.05 -15.13 -1.12
N VAL A 125 -12.98 -14.54 0.06
CA VAL A 125 -12.06 -13.42 0.35
C VAL A 125 -10.61 -13.87 0.14
N ALA A 126 -10.23 -15.03 0.68
CA ALA A 126 -8.89 -15.58 0.47
C ALA A 126 -8.59 -15.82 -1.02
N ALA A 127 -9.57 -16.33 -1.78
CA ALA A 127 -9.42 -16.54 -3.22
C ALA A 127 -9.27 -15.21 -3.98
N LEU A 128 -10.02 -14.16 -3.62
CA LEU A 128 -9.87 -12.82 -4.20
C LEU A 128 -8.49 -12.24 -3.89
N ASN A 129 -8.07 -12.32 -2.63
CA ASN A 129 -6.78 -11.84 -2.18
C ASN A 129 -5.62 -12.56 -2.88
N ALA A 130 -5.73 -13.87 -3.11
CA ALA A 130 -4.72 -14.65 -3.83
C ALA A 130 -4.51 -14.16 -5.28
N ILE A 131 -5.53 -13.58 -5.91
CA ILE A 131 -5.44 -12.99 -7.25
C ILE A 131 -4.92 -11.54 -7.16
N THR A 132 -5.48 -10.74 -6.24
CA THR A 132 -5.25 -9.29 -6.22
C THR A 132 -3.96 -8.88 -5.55
N HIS A 133 -3.58 -9.52 -4.42
CA HIS A 133 -2.38 -9.12 -3.67
C HIS A 133 -1.10 -9.19 -4.50
N PRO A 134 -0.81 -10.29 -5.23
CA PRO A 134 0.40 -10.34 -6.06
C PRO A 134 0.40 -9.29 -7.19
N ALA A 135 -0.78 -8.93 -7.71
CA ALA A 135 -0.89 -7.90 -8.74
C ALA A 135 -0.62 -6.49 -8.15
N ILE A 136 -1.19 -6.20 -6.97
CA ILE A 136 -0.94 -4.96 -6.23
C ILE A 136 0.54 -4.84 -5.88
N GLU A 137 1.15 -5.89 -5.32
CA GLU A 137 2.57 -5.89 -4.97
C GLU A 137 3.47 -5.64 -6.17
N ARG A 138 3.25 -6.32 -7.29
CA ARG A 138 4.02 -6.10 -8.53
C ARG A 138 3.90 -4.66 -9.00
N ARG A 139 2.68 -4.11 -9.01
CA ARG A 139 2.44 -2.74 -9.47
C ARG A 139 3.04 -1.70 -8.53
N ALA A 140 2.88 -1.88 -7.22
CA ALA A 140 3.52 -1.04 -6.22
C ALA A 140 5.04 -1.05 -6.38
N TRP A 141 5.62 -2.23 -6.57
CA TRP A 141 7.06 -2.38 -6.77
C TRP A 141 7.57 -1.69 -8.04
N GLN A 142 6.78 -1.74 -9.12
CA GLN A 142 7.10 -0.99 -10.35
C GLN A 142 7.15 0.52 -10.09
N ILE A 143 6.14 1.06 -9.40
CA ILE A 143 6.07 2.49 -9.06
C ILE A 143 7.26 2.88 -8.16
N LEU A 144 7.48 2.13 -7.08
CA LEU A 144 8.53 2.44 -6.10
C LEU A 144 9.94 2.31 -6.72
N SER A 145 10.16 1.31 -7.58
CA SER A 145 11.46 1.09 -8.23
C SER A 145 11.78 2.12 -9.30
N ALA A 146 10.76 2.73 -9.91
CA ALA A 146 10.93 3.79 -10.90
C ALA A 146 11.22 5.16 -10.27
N ALA A 147 11.19 5.26 -8.94
CA ALA A 147 11.48 6.50 -8.25
C ALA A 147 12.94 6.94 -8.50
N PRO A 148 13.21 8.25 -8.70
CA PRO A 148 14.54 8.75 -8.95
C PRO A 148 15.55 8.39 -7.86
N ALA A 149 16.81 8.22 -8.26
CA ALA A 149 17.89 8.01 -7.30
C ALA A 149 17.97 9.20 -6.31
N GLY A 150 18.13 8.90 -5.03
CA GLY A 150 18.15 9.91 -3.98
C GLY A 150 16.78 10.36 -3.48
N SER A 151 15.67 9.96 -4.14
CA SER A 151 14.32 10.30 -3.70
C SER A 151 13.83 9.42 -2.55
N LEU A 152 12.75 9.85 -1.91
CA LEU A 152 11.95 9.04 -1.00
C LEU A 152 10.82 8.37 -1.79
N ALA A 153 10.59 7.10 -1.55
CA ALA A 153 9.41 6.39 -2.02
C ALA A 153 8.53 5.98 -0.82
N VAL A 154 7.22 6.08 -1.00
CA VAL A 154 6.23 5.83 0.06
C VAL A 154 5.23 4.79 -0.44
N TYR A 155 5.00 3.75 0.36
CA TYR A 155 3.92 2.79 0.16
C TYR A 155 2.82 3.07 1.19
N ASP A 156 1.59 3.34 0.73
CA ASP A 156 0.40 3.58 1.57
C ASP A 156 -0.61 2.47 1.37
#